data_794dba1ad74d3ec0adfc334c93cda0b2
#
_entry.id   794dba1ad74d3ec0adfc334c93cda0b2
#
_cell.length_a   1.000
_cell.length_b   1.000
_cell.length_c   1.000
_cell.angle_alpha   90.00
_cell.angle_beta   90.00
_cell.angle_gamma   90.00
#
_symmetry.space_group_name_H-M   'P 1'
#
loop_
_entity.id
_entity.type
_entity.pdbx_description
1 polymer ?
#
loop_
_entity_poly.entity_id
_entity_poly.type
_entity_poly.pdbx_seq_one_letter_code
_entity_poly.pdbx_strand_id
1 'polypeptide(L)'
;MFLRTRPARLLLAFGLTVLTVLAWSWLRPMPAYAADDQIDRFDVAYTVQPSGVLQVQETITWRFGDNSGRHGIDRWLIVRERYDDTQDAVYDVSDISVTSPDRGVSTQVDTSLTEEEQDGRFEQLRIRIGDPDETVTAATATYVISYRVAGAMRTFSGYDEFFWDATGFDNPPIKQSAITAEVPGGAQDVSCFFGPPTSTSPCQQDDFTPGGLATFAQTNIPAGQGISIGVKISPGLVADNRPHLEPDGSKLTSGERAAALTLAGVGGAVLIGSPLVGMLWWRRNGRDQRYAGLAPGTTPLAGQTANVVAHDPDMAIPVVFTPPRIPVAEAGMLIDGQVDTRETAATIIDLAVRGAVQVQSEDDDDFRVTLLDPDRAAAPHEMVLLTTLFDGESPGATRSLSTQGSLLSAHNKMRDSVRNQVTARGWFRRVPSATATSSFGFGAIALAVFGAFALGAWVLWLLVPLLPIIITVAVIRFKLRRGQRTAEGRAVCDQVEGFKTYLATAEADQLRFEEGEDIFSKYLAWAIIFELADRWAKVCGDLVAMGRLPDTTPYWYVGNYHMSSFNTGFITSSLTSAATPAPSASSSGSGFGGGSSFSGGGFSGGGGGGGGSSSW
;
A
#
# COMPACT_ATOMS: atom_id res chain seq x y z
N MET A 1 0.87 -6.37 25.51
CA MET A 1 0.25 -7.66 25.23
C MET A 1 -1.06 -7.48 24.47
N PHE A 2 -1.06 -6.68 23.39
CA PHE A 2 -2.24 -6.41 22.57
C PHE A 2 -1.76 -6.18 21.13
N LEU A 3 -1.61 -7.24 20.34
CA LEU A 3 -1.49 -7.17 18.87
C LEU A 3 -1.31 -8.58 18.29
N ARG A 4 -2.27 -9.47 18.56
CA ARG A 4 -2.29 -10.83 17.99
C ARG A 4 -3.59 -11.16 17.24
N THR A 5 -4.22 -10.19 16.60
CA THR A 5 -5.38 -10.47 15.74
C THR A 5 -5.01 -10.23 14.28
N ARG A 6 -5.23 -11.22 13.43
CA ARG A 6 -4.99 -11.17 11.97
C ARG A 6 -5.50 -9.89 11.27
N PRO A 7 -6.64 -9.27 11.66
CA PRO A 7 -7.07 -8.01 11.04
C PRO A 7 -6.17 -6.81 11.36
N ALA A 8 -5.50 -6.77 12.53
CA ALA A 8 -4.58 -5.68 12.86
C ALA A 8 -3.31 -5.74 12.00
N ARG A 9 -2.83 -6.93 11.64
CA ARG A 9 -1.67 -7.10 10.73
C ARG A 9 -2.00 -6.71 9.29
N LEU A 10 -3.23 -6.95 8.82
CA LEU A 10 -3.69 -6.52 7.50
C LEU A 10 -3.86 -5.00 7.41
N LEU A 11 -4.35 -4.36 8.46
CA LEU A 11 -4.44 -2.89 8.53
C LEU A 11 -3.06 -2.23 8.62
N LEU A 12 -2.13 -2.85 9.35
CA LEU A 12 -0.74 -2.39 9.44
C LEU A 12 0.01 -2.57 8.11
N ALA A 13 -0.19 -3.69 7.41
CA ALA A 13 0.37 -3.92 6.08
C ALA A 13 -0.19 -2.94 5.05
N PHE A 14 -1.50 -2.65 5.10
CA PHE A 14 -2.14 -1.67 4.22
C PHE A 14 -1.65 -0.24 4.52
N GLY A 15 -1.54 0.14 5.79
CA GLY A 15 -0.98 1.43 6.20
C GLY A 15 0.49 1.60 5.76
N LEU A 16 1.30 0.53 5.86
CA LEU A 16 2.69 0.53 5.40
C LEU A 16 2.80 0.66 3.88
N THR A 17 1.90 0.00 3.13
CA THR A 17 1.88 0.09 1.65
C THR A 17 1.46 1.47 1.16
N VAL A 18 0.50 2.11 1.81
CA VAL A 18 0.10 3.49 1.51
C VAL A 18 1.23 4.48 1.85
N LEU A 19 1.93 4.28 2.98
CA LEU A 19 3.09 5.08 3.36
C LEU A 19 4.27 4.91 2.40
N THR A 20 4.52 3.70 1.90
CA THR A 20 5.59 3.47 0.91
C THR A 20 5.26 4.06 -0.46
N VAL A 21 3.99 4.02 -0.90
CA VAL A 21 3.56 4.65 -2.16
C VAL A 21 3.63 6.18 -2.04
N LEU A 22 3.27 6.77 -0.90
CA LEU A 22 3.42 8.21 -0.64
C LEU A 22 4.89 8.62 -0.55
N ALA A 23 5.77 7.78 0.00
CA ALA A 23 7.22 8.06 0.05
C ALA A 23 7.89 8.00 -1.35
N TRP A 24 7.36 7.20 -2.28
CA TRP A 24 7.88 7.11 -3.65
C TRP A 24 7.54 8.33 -4.50
N SER A 25 6.48 9.07 -4.19
CA SER A 25 6.13 10.32 -4.90
C SER A 25 7.07 11.50 -4.59
N TRP A 26 7.97 11.36 -3.61
CA TRP A 26 8.95 12.39 -3.22
C TRP A 26 10.36 12.15 -3.79
N LEU A 27 10.60 11.06 -4.50
CA LEU A 27 11.89 10.77 -5.15
C LEU A 27 11.92 11.44 -6.53
N ARG A 28 12.43 12.67 -6.59
CA ARG A 28 12.77 13.32 -7.86
C ARG A 28 14.10 12.77 -8.36
N PRO A 29 14.22 12.40 -9.65
CA PRO A 29 15.53 12.14 -10.23
C PRO A 29 16.31 13.46 -10.27
N MET A 30 17.44 13.53 -9.60
CA MET A 30 18.42 14.60 -9.85
C MET A 30 18.91 14.46 -11.30
N PRO A 31 19.12 15.57 -12.04
CA PRO A 31 19.80 15.51 -13.30
C PRO A 31 21.19 14.89 -13.07
N ALA A 32 21.39 13.70 -13.62
CA ALA A 32 22.72 13.09 -13.61
C ALA A 32 23.54 13.85 -14.65
N TYR A 33 24.44 14.72 -14.20
CA TYR A 33 25.51 15.17 -15.08
C TYR A 33 26.28 13.92 -15.50
N ALA A 34 26.47 13.76 -16.82
CA ALA A 34 27.39 12.75 -17.27
C ALA A 34 28.75 13.04 -16.62
N ALA A 35 29.32 12.04 -15.99
CA ALA A 35 30.66 12.18 -15.43
C ALA A 35 31.57 12.73 -16.53
N ASP A 36 32.25 13.86 -16.24
CA ASP A 36 33.26 14.54 -17.06
C ASP A 36 32.76 15.60 -18.08
N ASP A 37 31.46 15.95 -18.18
CA ASP A 37 31.05 17.14 -18.95
C ASP A 37 31.62 18.42 -18.35
N GLN A 38 32.08 19.34 -19.23
CA GLN A 38 32.65 20.62 -18.84
C GLN A 38 32.28 21.70 -19.84
N ILE A 39 32.06 22.93 -19.36
CA ILE A 39 31.96 24.12 -20.22
C ILE A 39 33.34 24.78 -20.27
N ASP A 40 33.99 24.73 -21.44
CA ASP A 40 35.29 25.38 -21.59
C ASP A 40 35.17 26.90 -21.58
N ARG A 41 34.06 27.42 -22.14
CA ARG A 41 33.77 28.85 -22.20
C ARG A 41 32.27 29.09 -22.14
N PHE A 42 31.85 30.04 -21.28
CA PHE A 42 30.49 30.53 -21.19
C PHE A 42 30.49 32.07 -21.21
N ASP A 43 30.41 32.64 -22.37
CA ASP A 43 30.39 34.11 -22.53
C ASP A 43 28.95 34.59 -22.74
N VAL A 44 28.62 35.74 -22.16
CA VAL A 44 27.31 36.36 -22.31
C VAL A 44 27.42 37.82 -22.65
N ALA A 45 26.70 38.25 -23.67
CA ALA A 45 26.53 39.67 -24.01
C ALA A 45 25.07 40.08 -23.74
N TYR A 46 24.89 41.01 -22.84
CA TYR A 46 23.61 41.62 -22.51
C TYR A 46 23.50 43.02 -23.13
N THR A 47 22.34 43.34 -23.70
CA THR A 47 21.97 44.68 -24.12
C THR A 47 20.59 45.03 -23.58
N VAL A 48 20.52 45.91 -22.59
CA VAL A 48 19.27 46.48 -22.09
C VAL A 48 18.79 47.57 -23.04
N GLN A 49 17.61 47.37 -23.62
CA GLN A 49 17.02 48.36 -24.52
C GLN A 49 16.30 49.49 -23.74
N PRO A 50 16.15 50.69 -24.31
CA PRO A 50 15.34 51.74 -23.69
C PRO A 50 13.88 51.35 -23.41
N SER A 51 13.36 50.31 -24.09
CA SER A 51 12.05 49.72 -23.82
C SER A 51 12.00 48.92 -22.53
N GLY A 52 13.13 48.47 -21.95
CA GLY A 52 13.23 47.57 -20.83
C GLY A 52 13.45 46.09 -21.22
N VAL A 53 13.37 45.78 -22.52
CA VAL A 53 13.65 44.43 -23.03
C VAL A 53 15.17 44.19 -22.99
N LEU A 54 15.55 43.07 -22.42
CA LEU A 54 16.91 42.57 -22.40
C LEU A 54 17.14 41.69 -23.64
N GLN A 55 18.15 42.02 -24.43
CA GLN A 55 18.68 41.17 -25.48
C GLN A 55 19.86 40.39 -24.92
N VAL A 56 19.84 39.07 -25.12
CA VAL A 56 20.86 38.16 -24.60
C VAL A 56 21.47 37.38 -25.76
N GLN A 57 22.81 37.26 -25.72
CA GLN A 57 23.55 36.34 -26.56
C GLN A 57 24.52 35.56 -25.69
N GLU A 58 24.27 34.27 -25.55
CA GLU A 58 25.15 33.32 -24.85
C GLU A 58 26.02 32.59 -25.88
N THR A 59 27.32 32.47 -25.60
CA THR A 59 28.25 31.64 -26.37
C THR A 59 28.82 30.58 -25.48
N ILE A 60 28.36 29.35 -25.65
CA ILE A 60 28.72 28.21 -24.82
C ILE A 60 29.58 27.23 -25.62
N THR A 61 30.85 27.07 -25.20
CA THR A 61 31.72 26.02 -25.74
C THR A 61 31.67 24.81 -24.79
N TRP A 62 30.92 23.81 -25.19
CA TRP A 62 30.69 22.59 -24.42
C TRP A 62 31.75 21.55 -24.76
N ARG A 63 32.32 20.91 -23.73
CA ARG A 63 33.17 19.72 -23.83
C ARG A 63 32.40 18.50 -23.32
N PHE A 64 32.16 17.57 -24.21
CA PHE A 64 31.49 16.33 -23.88
C PHE A 64 32.50 15.35 -23.29
N GLY A 65 32.28 14.90 -22.04
CA GLY A 65 33.15 13.96 -21.34
C GLY A 65 33.09 12.56 -21.94
N ASP A 66 31.88 12.01 -22.06
CA ASP A 66 31.58 10.84 -22.87
C ASP A 66 30.61 11.27 -23.96
N ASN A 67 31.08 11.37 -25.18
CA ASN A 67 30.27 11.79 -26.33
C ASN A 67 29.51 10.66 -27.01
N SER A 68 29.59 9.45 -26.50
CA SER A 68 28.83 8.33 -27.05
C SER A 68 27.33 8.49 -26.78
N GLY A 69 26.55 8.65 -27.86
CA GLY A 69 25.10 8.80 -27.77
C GLY A 69 24.61 10.20 -27.32
N ARG A 70 25.47 11.23 -27.31
CA ARG A 70 25.03 12.61 -27.08
C ARG A 70 24.48 13.23 -28.36
N HIS A 71 23.38 13.96 -28.25
CA HIS A 71 22.72 14.63 -29.38
C HIS A 71 22.89 16.14 -29.35
N GLY A 72 23.27 16.72 -28.20
CA GLY A 72 23.46 18.15 -28.03
C GLY A 72 23.43 18.59 -26.58
N ILE A 73 22.94 19.81 -26.33
CA ILE A 73 22.81 20.37 -24.98
C ILE A 73 21.38 20.87 -24.71
N ASP A 74 20.97 20.78 -23.46
CA ASP A 74 19.81 21.49 -22.93
C ASP A 74 20.30 22.77 -22.21
N ARG A 75 19.65 23.91 -22.46
CA ARG A 75 19.80 25.16 -21.70
C ARG A 75 18.48 25.46 -21.01
N TRP A 76 18.54 25.64 -19.70
CA TRP A 76 17.40 25.94 -18.87
C TRP A 76 17.40 27.40 -18.46
N LEU A 77 16.29 28.12 -18.66
CA LEU A 77 16.12 29.51 -18.24
C LEU A 77 14.96 29.56 -17.24
N ILE A 78 15.15 30.22 -16.11
CA ILE A 78 14.05 30.47 -15.16
C ILE A 78 13.11 31.49 -15.81
N VAL A 79 11.82 31.16 -15.91
CA VAL A 79 10.78 32.03 -16.47
C VAL A 79 9.75 32.45 -15.44
N ARG A 80 9.72 31.79 -14.29
CA ARG A 80 8.91 32.16 -13.12
C ARG A 80 9.66 31.78 -11.85
N GLU A 81 9.68 32.68 -10.89
CA GLU A 81 10.25 32.45 -9.56
C GLU A 81 9.50 33.25 -8.50
N ARG A 82 9.60 32.81 -7.24
CA ARG A 82 8.96 33.47 -6.11
C ARG A 82 9.56 34.87 -5.90
N TYR A 83 8.71 35.90 -5.97
CA TYR A 83 9.09 37.27 -5.65
C TYR A 83 8.87 37.60 -4.17
N ASP A 84 7.66 37.30 -3.66
CA ASP A 84 7.29 37.41 -2.25
C ASP A 84 6.26 36.35 -1.86
N ASP A 85 5.64 36.46 -0.69
CA ASP A 85 4.63 35.48 -0.21
C ASP A 85 3.31 35.51 -1.01
N THR A 86 3.11 36.46 -1.91
CA THR A 86 1.86 36.71 -2.62
C THR A 86 2.00 36.81 -4.12
N GLN A 87 3.20 37.04 -4.63
CA GLN A 87 3.47 37.28 -6.04
C GLN A 87 4.73 36.54 -6.50
N ASP A 88 4.74 36.20 -7.78
CA ASP A 88 5.85 35.60 -8.49
C ASP A 88 6.37 36.58 -9.54
N ALA A 89 7.68 36.63 -9.75
CA ALA A 89 8.30 37.32 -10.87
C ALA A 89 8.22 36.42 -12.11
N VAL A 90 7.82 37.00 -13.23
CA VAL A 90 7.68 36.30 -14.52
C VAL A 90 8.56 36.96 -15.55
N TYR A 91 9.29 36.15 -16.31
CA TYR A 91 10.20 36.58 -17.36
C TYR A 91 9.69 36.05 -18.70
N ASP A 92 9.31 37.00 -19.59
CA ASP A 92 8.84 36.68 -20.93
C ASP A 92 10.03 36.46 -21.88
N VAL A 93 10.36 35.19 -22.15
CA VAL A 93 11.44 34.81 -23.07
C VAL A 93 10.88 34.63 -24.48
N SER A 94 11.49 35.33 -25.45
CA SER A 94 11.05 35.31 -26.86
C SER A 94 12.21 35.34 -27.83
N ASP A 95 11.91 35.15 -29.14
CA ASP A 95 12.86 35.27 -30.27
C ASP A 95 14.10 34.37 -30.11
N ILE A 96 13.92 33.15 -29.62
CA ILE A 96 15.00 32.20 -29.40
C ILE A 96 15.54 31.71 -30.76
N SER A 97 16.86 31.85 -30.93
CA SER A 97 17.57 31.34 -32.09
C SER A 97 18.94 30.78 -31.70
N VAL A 98 19.38 29.74 -32.37
CA VAL A 98 20.67 29.09 -32.11
C VAL A 98 21.46 28.98 -33.40
N THR A 99 22.73 29.31 -33.31
CA THR A 99 23.71 29.11 -34.38
C THR A 99 24.97 28.46 -33.83
N SER A 100 25.81 27.91 -34.72
CA SER A 100 27.11 27.35 -34.32
C SER A 100 28.18 27.76 -35.33
N PRO A 101 29.36 28.20 -34.89
CA PRO A 101 30.51 28.37 -35.76
C PRO A 101 31.14 27.07 -36.21
N ASP A 102 30.85 25.96 -35.50
CA ASP A 102 31.44 24.65 -35.73
C ASP A 102 30.67 23.89 -36.81
N ARG A 103 31.39 23.31 -37.76
CA ARG A 103 30.77 22.55 -38.84
C ARG A 103 30.25 21.21 -38.30
N GLY A 104 29.02 20.83 -38.71
CA GLY A 104 28.42 19.54 -38.35
C GLY A 104 27.83 19.51 -36.93
N VAL A 105 27.72 20.66 -36.26
CA VAL A 105 26.96 20.78 -35.00
C VAL A 105 25.52 21.14 -35.35
N SER A 106 24.58 20.33 -34.95
CA SER A 106 23.14 20.60 -35.14
C SER A 106 22.70 21.75 -34.24
N THR A 107 21.95 22.70 -34.83
CA THR A 107 21.36 23.84 -34.14
C THR A 107 19.83 23.79 -34.14
N GLN A 108 19.26 22.60 -34.33
CA GLN A 108 17.82 22.40 -34.21
C GLN A 108 17.39 22.69 -32.78
N VAL A 109 16.29 23.41 -32.62
CA VAL A 109 15.80 23.86 -31.30
C VAL A 109 14.41 23.29 -31.05
N ASP A 110 14.22 22.69 -29.88
CA ASP A 110 12.93 22.37 -29.28
C ASP A 110 12.79 23.06 -27.93
N THR A 111 11.61 23.61 -27.63
CA THR A 111 11.38 24.32 -26.37
C THR A 111 10.21 23.73 -25.61
N SER A 112 10.36 23.61 -24.31
CA SER A 112 9.29 23.15 -23.43
C SER A 112 9.36 23.81 -22.06
N LEU A 113 8.19 24.10 -21.48
CA LEU A 113 8.09 24.55 -20.09
C LEU A 113 8.14 23.35 -19.16
N THR A 114 8.82 23.49 -18.05
CA THR A 114 8.93 22.49 -17.00
C THR A 114 8.65 23.16 -15.65
N GLU A 115 7.66 22.64 -14.94
CA GLU A 115 7.39 23.02 -13.55
C GLU A 115 8.30 22.17 -12.65
N GLU A 116 9.21 22.77 -11.90
CA GLU A 116 10.09 22.05 -10.98
C GLU A 116 9.48 21.88 -9.58
N GLU A 117 8.62 22.80 -9.16
CA GLU A 117 7.94 22.73 -7.88
C GLU A 117 6.44 22.45 -8.06
N GLN A 118 5.89 21.58 -7.20
CA GLN A 118 4.47 21.20 -7.25
C GLN A 118 3.51 22.36 -6.89
N ASP A 119 4.04 23.49 -6.44
CA ASP A 119 3.25 24.66 -6.06
C ASP A 119 3.03 25.63 -7.22
N GLY A 120 3.61 25.38 -8.41
CA GLY A 120 3.45 26.22 -9.61
C GLY A 120 4.12 27.59 -9.50
N ARG A 121 5.03 27.77 -8.55
CA ARG A 121 5.74 29.04 -8.31
C ARG A 121 7.15 29.10 -8.91
N PHE A 122 7.60 28.00 -9.49
CA PHE A 122 8.89 27.90 -10.13
C PHE A 122 8.75 27.19 -11.47
N GLU A 123 9.02 27.89 -12.56
CA GLU A 123 8.96 27.36 -13.92
C GLU A 123 10.27 27.65 -14.66
N GLN A 124 10.71 26.64 -15.43
CA GLN A 124 11.87 26.77 -16.31
C GLN A 124 11.49 26.54 -17.77
N LEU A 125 12.03 27.32 -18.66
CA LEU A 125 12.01 27.08 -20.08
C LEU A 125 13.23 26.25 -20.46
N ARG A 126 13.01 25.04 -20.93
CA ARG A 126 14.06 24.22 -21.53
C ARG A 126 14.20 24.57 -23.01
N ILE A 127 15.41 24.89 -23.40
CA ILE A 127 15.85 25.07 -24.80
C ILE A 127 16.74 23.86 -25.12
N ARG A 128 16.18 22.89 -25.81
CA ARG A 128 16.89 21.68 -26.25
C ARG A 128 17.51 21.97 -27.61
N ILE A 129 18.84 21.80 -27.74
CA ILE A 129 19.62 22.10 -28.92
C ILE A 129 20.30 20.83 -29.40
N GLY A 130 20.04 20.44 -30.65
CA GLY A 130 20.58 19.23 -31.25
C GLY A 130 19.56 18.50 -32.10
N ASP A 131 19.96 17.43 -32.76
CA ASP A 131 19.10 16.56 -33.57
C ASP A 131 18.97 15.20 -32.87
N PRO A 132 17.75 14.72 -32.55
CA PRO A 132 17.57 13.42 -31.90
C PRO A 132 18.05 12.24 -32.75
N ASP A 133 18.14 12.41 -34.06
CA ASP A 133 18.56 11.35 -34.99
C ASP A 133 20.08 11.39 -35.29
N GLU A 134 20.79 12.47 -34.86
CA GLU A 134 22.22 12.64 -35.08
C GLU A 134 22.98 12.74 -33.76
N THR A 135 24.08 12.02 -33.62
CA THR A 135 24.95 12.11 -32.43
C THR A 135 26.10 13.09 -32.65
N VAL A 136 26.45 13.83 -31.58
CA VAL A 136 27.62 14.70 -31.56
C VAL A 136 28.88 13.83 -31.57
N THR A 137 29.70 13.93 -32.62
CA THR A 137 30.97 13.22 -32.76
C THR A 137 32.19 13.99 -32.34
N ALA A 138 32.06 15.33 -32.23
CA ALA A 138 33.12 16.21 -31.78
C ALA A 138 33.30 16.20 -30.26
N ALA A 139 34.52 16.25 -29.78
CA ALA A 139 34.80 16.34 -28.33
C ALA A 139 34.32 17.69 -27.74
N THR A 140 34.23 18.73 -28.56
CA THR A 140 33.73 20.06 -28.17
C THR A 140 32.80 20.61 -29.24
N ALA A 141 31.76 21.34 -28.83
CA ALA A 141 30.87 22.06 -29.71
C ALA A 141 30.55 23.45 -29.13
N THR A 142 30.47 24.45 -30.01
CA THR A 142 30.14 25.83 -29.61
C THR A 142 28.73 26.15 -30.06
N TYR A 143 27.89 26.60 -29.15
CA TYR A 143 26.54 27.06 -29.40
C TYR A 143 26.42 28.53 -29.11
N VAL A 144 25.83 29.28 -30.02
CA VAL A 144 25.50 30.70 -29.85
C VAL A 144 23.98 30.81 -29.76
N ILE A 145 23.48 31.05 -28.56
CA ILE A 145 22.06 31.14 -28.24
C ILE A 145 21.69 32.60 -28.12
N SER A 146 20.72 33.07 -28.86
CA SER A 146 20.22 34.46 -28.79
C SER A 146 18.73 34.44 -28.46
N TYR A 147 18.32 35.32 -27.53
CA TYR A 147 16.92 35.44 -27.09
C TYR A 147 16.68 36.84 -26.50
N ARG A 148 15.39 37.14 -26.24
CA ARG A 148 14.95 38.37 -25.55
C ARG A 148 14.22 38.03 -24.28
N VAL A 149 14.35 38.90 -23.25
CA VAL A 149 13.65 38.76 -21.98
C VAL A 149 12.98 40.10 -21.62
N ALA A 150 11.66 40.04 -21.30
CA ALA A 150 10.99 41.19 -20.66
C ALA A 150 10.76 40.87 -19.18
N GLY A 151 10.69 41.89 -18.32
CA GLY A 151 10.53 41.75 -16.87
C GLY A 151 11.83 41.61 -16.08
N ALA A 152 13.00 41.74 -16.73
CA ALA A 152 14.31 41.57 -16.09
C ALA A 152 14.77 42.78 -15.25
N MET A 153 14.06 43.88 -15.29
CA MET A 153 14.49 45.15 -14.68
C MET A 153 13.95 45.30 -13.25
N ARG A 154 14.71 46.03 -12.42
CA ARG A 154 14.33 46.44 -11.06
C ARG A 154 14.48 47.96 -10.94
N THR A 155 13.61 48.59 -10.15
CA THR A 155 13.69 50.04 -9.90
C THR A 155 13.78 50.33 -8.42
N PHE A 156 14.65 51.29 -8.07
CA PHE A 156 14.89 51.73 -6.72
C PHE A 156 14.81 53.27 -6.63
N SER A 157 14.87 53.81 -5.40
CA SER A 157 14.91 55.24 -5.21
C SER A 157 16.26 55.80 -5.70
N GLY A 158 16.24 56.44 -6.90
CA GLY A 158 17.40 57.12 -7.46
C GLY A 158 18.18 56.38 -8.55
N TYR A 159 17.82 55.10 -8.85
CA TYR A 159 18.43 54.35 -9.96
C TYR A 159 17.51 53.20 -10.39
N ASP A 160 17.69 52.76 -11.63
CA ASP A 160 17.20 51.50 -12.13
C ASP A 160 18.33 50.46 -12.11
N GLU A 161 18.02 49.18 -12.03
CA GLU A 161 19.02 48.11 -11.94
C GLU A 161 18.67 46.97 -12.86
N PHE A 162 19.68 46.48 -13.57
CA PHE A 162 19.70 45.16 -14.19
C PHE A 162 20.50 44.25 -13.28
N PHE A 163 19.83 43.29 -12.63
CA PHE A 163 20.47 42.32 -11.76
C PHE A 163 20.06 40.92 -12.21
N TRP A 164 21.06 40.11 -12.61
CA TRP A 164 20.80 38.84 -13.31
C TRP A 164 21.77 37.74 -12.93
N ASP A 165 21.28 36.51 -12.82
CA ASP A 165 22.08 35.29 -12.60
C ASP A 165 22.59 34.78 -13.96
N ALA A 166 23.72 35.30 -14.38
CA ALA A 166 24.18 35.26 -15.78
C ALA A 166 24.48 33.86 -16.31
N THR A 167 25.09 32.99 -15.50
CA THR A 167 25.36 31.63 -15.94
C THR A 167 24.28 30.65 -15.45
N GLY A 168 23.56 30.99 -14.36
CA GLY A 168 22.78 30.07 -13.58
C GLY A 168 23.67 29.18 -12.73
N PHE A 169 23.02 28.27 -11.95
CA PHE A 169 23.73 27.46 -10.94
C PHE A 169 23.77 25.97 -11.29
N ASP A 170 22.88 25.47 -12.13
CA ASP A 170 22.80 24.05 -12.52
C ASP A 170 23.61 23.78 -13.80
N ASN A 171 24.93 24.03 -13.73
CA ASN A 171 25.86 23.77 -14.83
C ASN A 171 26.94 22.77 -14.40
N PRO A 172 27.52 22.01 -15.35
CA PRO A 172 28.80 21.36 -15.12
C PRO A 172 29.89 22.41 -14.89
N PRO A 173 31.12 22.05 -14.46
CA PRO A 173 32.19 23.01 -14.21
C PRO A 173 32.42 23.92 -15.43
N ILE A 174 32.50 25.22 -15.18
CA ILE A 174 32.80 26.24 -16.22
C ILE A 174 34.25 26.69 -16.05
N LYS A 175 35.06 26.51 -17.07
CA LYS A 175 36.49 26.87 -17.01
C LYS A 175 36.73 28.35 -17.02
N GLN A 176 36.00 29.07 -17.88
CA GLN A 176 36.04 30.55 -17.94
C GLN A 176 34.72 31.11 -18.42
N SER A 177 34.36 32.29 -17.90
CA SER A 177 33.23 33.10 -18.32
C SER A 177 33.62 34.55 -18.44
N ALA A 178 33.20 35.22 -19.52
CA ALA A 178 33.30 36.62 -19.73
C ALA A 178 31.91 37.19 -20.04
N ILE A 179 31.49 38.21 -19.31
CA ILE A 179 30.16 38.78 -19.42
C ILE A 179 30.27 40.25 -19.73
N THR A 180 29.47 40.74 -20.66
CA THR A 180 29.36 42.16 -20.99
C THR A 180 27.93 42.63 -20.85
N ALA A 181 27.71 43.85 -20.36
CA ALA A 181 26.38 44.44 -20.27
C ALA A 181 26.41 45.89 -20.79
N GLU A 182 25.67 46.14 -21.86
CA GLU A 182 25.39 47.43 -22.40
C GLU A 182 24.02 47.90 -21.91
N VAL A 183 23.97 49.11 -21.32
CA VAL A 183 22.74 49.65 -20.75
C VAL A 183 22.50 51.10 -21.23
N PRO A 184 21.24 51.58 -21.29
CA PRO A 184 20.93 52.94 -21.71
C PRO A 184 21.65 53.98 -20.86
N GLY A 185 22.39 54.88 -21.52
CA GLY A 185 23.20 55.90 -20.86
C GLY A 185 24.49 55.40 -20.21
N GLY A 186 24.81 54.13 -20.36
CA GLY A 186 25.98 53.46 -19.79
C GLY A 186 25.86 53.14 -18.30
N ALA A 187 26.71 52.25 -17.83
CA ALA A 187 26.73 51.81 -16.43
C ALA A 187 27.11 52.94 -15.48
N GLN A 188 26.43 53.07 -14.35
CA GLN A 188 26.73 54.02 -13.28
C GLN A 188 27.50 53.37 -12.12
N ASP A 189 27.25 52.10 -11.89
CA ASP A 189 27.90 51.29 -10.88
C ASP A 189 27.68 49.83 -11.25
N VAL A 190 28.56 48.92 -10.80
CA VAL A 190 28.48 47.50 -11.08
C VAL A 190 28.73 46.68 -9.83
N SER A 191 28.18 45.47 -9.82
CA SER A 191 28.45 44.45 -8.82
C SER A 191 28.51 43.08 -9.47
N CYS A 192 29.39 42.22 -8.98
CA CYS A 192 29.49 40.85 -9.44
C CYS A 192 29.71 39.90 -8.26
N PHE A 193 28.90 38.87 -8.17
CA PHE A 193 29.01 37.83 -7.15
C PHE A 193 29.20 36.47 -7.81
N PHE A 194 30.06 35.68 -7.22
CA PHE A 194 30.41 34.34 -7.68
C PHE A 194 30.29 33.32 -6.55
N GLY A 195 29.86 32.10 -6.86
CA GLY A 195 29.79 31.00 -5.92
C GLY A 195 28.46 30.26 -5.95
N PRO A 196 28.16 29.46 -4.89
CA PRO A 196 26.85 28.83 -4.75
C PRO A 196 25.75 29.88 -4.53
N PRO A 197 24.48 29.56 -4.69
CA PRO A 197 23.37 30.45 -4.35
C PRO A 197 23.58 31.11 -2.98
N THR A 198 23.25 32.38 -2.84
CA THR A 198 23.48 33.23 -1.64
C THR A 198 24.94 33.65 -1.37
N SER A 199 25.89 33.28 -2.21
CA SER A 199 27.28 33.71 -2.07
C SER A 199 27.42 35.22 -2.25
N THR A 200 28.26 35.88 -1.44
CA THR A 200 28.62 37.27 -1.53
C THR A 200 30.08 37.49 -1.97
N SER A 201 30.74 36.40 -2.42
CA SER A 201 32.13 36.49 -2.90
C SER A 201 32.19 37.27 -4.19
N PRO A 202 33.08 38.30 -4.33
CA PRO A 202 33.18 39.06 -5.56
C PRO A 202 33.80 38.23 -6.68
N CYS A 203 33.46 38.57 -7.93
CA CYS A 203 34.10 37.99 -9.11
C CYS A 203 35.57 38.43 -9.22
N GLN A 204 36.35 37.78 -10.09
CA GLN A 204 37.73 38.13 -10.35
C GLN A 204 37.86 39.49 -11.05
N GLN A 205 36.86 39.86 -11.85
CA GLN A 205 36.80 41.12 -12.52
C GLN A 205 35.34 41.61 -12.57
N ASP A 206 35.14 42.89 -12.21
CA ASP A 206 33.91 43.66 -12.31
C ASP A 206 34.28 45.14 -12.61
N ASP A 207 34.43 45.47 -13.89
CA ASP A 207 34.85 46.78 -14.35
C ASP A 207 33.76 47.45 -15.16
N PHE A 208 33.74 48.80 -15.15
CA PHE A 208 32.93 49.58 -16.07
C PHE A 208 33.61 50.92 -16.41
N THR A 209 33.30 51.43 -17.58
CA THR A 209 33.62 52.79 -17.91
C THR A 209 32.39 53.66 -17.66
N PRO A 210 32.46 54.76 -16.89
CA PRO A 210 31.33 55.66 -16.66
C PRO A 210 30.65 56.06 -17.96
N GLY A 211 29.34 55.73 -18.10
CA GLY A 211 28.63 55.94 -19.35
C GLY A 211 28.94 54.92 -20.46
N GLY A 212 29.66 53.86 -20.19
CA GLY A 212 30.07 52.84 -21.15
C GLY A 212 29.64 51.42 -20.77
N LEU A 213 30.35 50.46 -21.32
CA LEU A 213 30.11 49.03 -21.16
C LEU A 213 30.56 48.54 -19.78
N ALA A 214 29.74 47.70 -19.14
CA ALA A 214 30.14 46.93 -17.98
C ALA A 214 30.72 45.58 -18.41
N THR A 215 31.78 45.12 -17.73
CA THR A 215 32.49 43.88 -18.06
C THR A 215 32.80 43.10 -16.80
N PHE A 216 32.55 41.78 -16.86
CA PHE A 216 32.75 40.87 -15.73
C PHE A 216 33.48 39.61 -16.21
N ALA A 217 34.31 39.02 -15.35
CA ALA A 217 34.97 37.77 -15.68
C ALA A 217 35.22 36.90 -14.45
N GLN A 218 35.14 35.61 -14.67
CA GLN A 218 35.42 34.58 -13.66
C GLN A 218 35.98 33.32 -14.31
N THR A 219 36.95 32.71 -13.66
CA THR A 219 37.53 31.43 -14.09
C THR A 219 37.32 30.36 -13.04
N ASN A 220 37.36 29.09 -13.47
CA ASN A 220 37.27 27.90 -12.60
C ASN A 220 36.02 27.92 -11.70
N ILE A 221 34.85 27.99 -12.32
CA ILE A 221 33.56 27.92 -11.64
C ILE A 221 33.21 26.44 -11.45
N PRO A 222 33.15 25.95 -10.21
CA PRO A 222 32.76 24.55 -9.93
C PRO A 222 31.31 24.26 -10.34
N ALA A 223 30.98 23.01 -10.54
CA ALA A 223 29.58 22.59 -10.72
C ALA A 223 28.70 23.06 -9.55
N GLY A 224 27.48 23.49 -9.84
CA GLY A 224 26.55 24.00 -8.83
C GLY A 224 26.85 25.43 -8.35
N GLN A 225 27.78 26.14 -9.00
CA GLN A 225 28.08 27.53 -8.73
C GLN A 225 27.84 28.39 -9.97
N GLY A 226 27.54 29.67 -9.76
CA GLY A 226 27.22 30.61 -10.83
C GLY A 226 27.76 32.01 -10.60
N ILE A 227 27.49 32.88 -11.58
CA ILE A 227 27.81 34.30 -11.57
C ILE A 227 26.51 35.08 -11.60
N SER A 228 26.36 36.02 -10.64
CA SER A 228 25.30 37.03 -10.64
C SER A 228 25.91 38.40 -10.84
N ILE A 229 25.36 39.17 -11.78
CA ILE A 229 25.83 40.53 -12.12
C ILE A 229 24.75 41.55 -11.80
N GLY A 230 25.16 42.72 -11.35
CA GLY A 230 24.32 43.89 -11.16
C GLY A 230 24.89 45.09 -11.90
N VAL A 231 24.04 45.83 -12.61
CA VAL A 231 24.41 47.09 -13.31
C VAL A 231 23.38 48.15 -12.97
N LYS A 232 23.84 49.26 -12.36
CA LYS A 232 22.98 50.40 -12.07
C LYS A 232 22.89 51.32 -13.27
N ILE A 233 21.69 51.82 -13.54
CA ILE A 233 21.32 52.66 -14.68
C ILE A 233 20.72 53.95 -14.13
N SER A 234 21.00 55.08 -14.79
CA SER A 234 20.36 56.36 -14.44
C SER A 234 18.84 56.26 -14.60
N PRO A 235 18.07 56.80 -13.64
CA PRO A 235 16.61 56.63 -13.65
C PRO A 235 15.97 57.33 -14.87
N GLY A 236 14.88 56.74 -15.39
CA GLY A 236 14.11 57.30 -16.51
C GLY A 236 14.67 57.02 -17.90
N LEU A 237 15.73 56.25 -18.03
CA LEU A 237 16.28 55.78 -19.31
C LEU A 237 15.67 54.49 -19.81
N VAL A 238 14.98 53.78 -18.94
CA VAL A 238 14.30 52.49 -19.23
C VAL A 238 12.80 52.67 -18.99
N ALA A 239 11.99 52.37 -20.00
CA ALA A 239 10.54 52.58 -19.93
C ALA A 239 9.85 51.51 -19.05
N ASP A 240 10.15 50.23 -19.27
CA ASP A 240 9.69 49.12 -18.46
C ASP A 240 10.81 48.69 -17.49
N ASN A 241 10.86 49.41 -16.36
CA ASN A 241 11.94 49.32 -15.38
C ASN A 241 11.56 48.51 -14.12
N ARG A 242 10.44 47.77 -14.16
CA ARG A 242 9.91 47.00 -13.03
C ARG A 242 9.82 45.53 -13.36
N PRO A 243 9.92 44.63 -12.35
CA PRO A 243 9.66 43.24 -12.57
C PRO A 243 8.18 43.00 -12.95
N HIS A 244 7.95 42.10 -13.85
CA HIS A 244 6.61 41.63 -14.16
C HIS A 244 6.15 40.71 -13.04
N LEU A 245 5.06 41.06 -12.33
CA LEU A 245 4.59 40.33 -11.19
C LEU A 245 3.21 39.70 -11.46
N GLU A 246 3.08 38.44 -11.17
CA GLU A 246 1.81 37.74 -11.21
C GLU A 246 1.42 37.26 -9.80
N PRO A 247 0.11 37.08 -9.53
CA PRO A 247 -0.32 36.43 -8.28
C PRO A 247 0.29 35.06 -8.13
N ASP A 248 0.62 34.69 -6.89
CA ASP A 248 1.09 33.37 -6.51
C ASP A 248 0.19 32.24 -7.08
N GLY A 249 0.71 31.48 -8.03
CA GLY A 249 0.02 30.39 -8.72
C GLY A 249 -0.38 29.22 -7.81
N SER A 250 0.26 29.10 -6.64
CA SER A 250 -0.07 28.08 -5.63
C SER A 250 -1.40 28.32 -4.93
N LYS A 251 -1.91 29.56 -4.96
CA LYS A 251 -3.18 29.91 -4.29
C LYS A 251 -4.36 29.59 -5.18
N LEU A 252 -5.10 28.57 -4.77
CA LEU A 252 -6.40 28.26 -5.37
C LEU A 252 -7.26 29.50 -5.53
N THR A 253 -7.84 29.68 -6.68
CA THR A 253 -8.83 30.73 -6.94
C THR A 253 -10.00 30.62 -5.95
N SER A 254 -10.77 31.68 -5.76
CA SER A 254 -11.95 31.65 -4.89
C SER A 254 -12.95 30.56 -5.26
N GLY A 255 -13.07 30.23 -6.56
CA GLY A 255 -13.89 29.12 -7.05
C GLY A 255 -13.33 27.74 -6.70
N GLU A 256 -12.03 27.55 -6.86
CA GLU A 256 -11.33 26.32 -6.52
C GLU A 256 -11.33 26.08 -5.00
N ARG A 257 -11.15 27.12 -4.18
CA ARG A 257 -11.30 27.04 -2.71
C ARG A 257 -12.70 26.62 -2.32
N ALA A 258 -13.74 27.20 -2.92
CA ALA A 258 -15.13 26.83 -2.67
C ALA A 258 -15.39 25.36 -3.08
N ALA A 259 -14.85 24.92 -4.21
CA ALA A 259 -14.94 23.52 -4.67
C ALA A 259 -14.19 22.57 -3.72
N ALA A 260 -12.97 22.92 -3.30
CA ALA A 260 -12.17 22.14 -2.36
C ALA A 260 -12.84 22.01 -0.98
N LEU A 261 -13.41 23.11 -0.45
CA LEU A 261 -14.16 23.10 0.81
C LEU A 261 -15.44 22.26 0.70
N THR A 262 -16.13 22.33 -0.44
CA THR A 262 -17.33 21.51 -0.70
C THR A 262 -16.98 20.03 -0.76
N LEU A 263 -15.91 19.68 -1.49
CA LEU A 263 -15.39 18.30 -1.57
C LEU A 263 -14.92 17.78 -0.22
N ALA A 264 -14.21 18.62 0.57
CA ALA A 264 -13.79 18.28 1.93
C ALA A 264 -14.99 18.07 2.86
N GLY A 265 -16.03 18.91 2.76
CA GLY A 265 -17.25 18.78 3.54
C GLY A 265 -18.04 17.52 3.19
N VAL A 266 -18.22 17.22 1.89
CA VAL A 266 -18.87 16.00 1.41
C VAL A 266 -18.02 14.77 1.79
N GLY A 267 -16.70 14.83 1.58
CA GLY A 267 -15.79 13.76 1.95
C GLY A 267 -15.83 13.46 3.45
N GLY A 268 -15.82 14.50 4.29
CA GLY A 268 -15.95 14.37 5.74
C GLY A 268 -17.29 13.77 6.18
N ALA A 269 -18.39 14.21 5.55
CA ALA A 269 -19.73 13.66 5.82
C ALA A 269 -19.83 12.18 5.43
N VAL A 270 -19.22 11.78 4.31
CA VAL A 270 -19.17 10.38 3.87
C VAL A 270 -18.27 9.54 4.77
N LEU A 271 -17.12 10.09 5.21
CA LEU A 271 -16.17 9.41 6.09
C LEU A 271 -16.79 9.03 7.44
N ILE A 272 -17.61 9.93 8.00
CA ILE A 272 -18.29 9.72 9.29
C ILE A 272 -19.63 9.01 9.07
N GLY A 273 -20.39 9.40 8.05
CA GLY A 273 -21.74 8.90 7.79
C GLY A 273 -21.77 7.45 7.35
N SER A 274 -20.85 7.02 6.47
CA SER A 274 -20.86 5.63 5.95
C SER A 274 -20.63 4.57 7.04
N PRO A 275 -19.69 4.69 7.98
CA PRO A 275 -19.53 3.74 9.08
C PRO A 275 -20.73 3.75 10.04
N LEU A 276 -21.31 4.94 10.31
CA LEU A 276 -22.49 5.07 11.18
C LEU A 276 -23.71 4.37 10.56
N VAL A 277 -24.00 4.64 9.29
CA VAL A 277 -25.09 3.98 8.56
C VAL A 277 -24.85 2.48 8.48
N GLY A 278 -23.61 2.06 8.17
CA GLY A 278 -23.21 0.66 8.15
C GLY A 278 -23.39 -0.02 9.50
N MET A 279 -23.00 0.63 10.59
CA MET A 279 -23.16 0.13 11.96
C MET A 279 -24.64 0.02 12.37
N LEU A 280 -25.46 1.03 12.06
CA LEU A 280 -26.89 1.02 12.35
C LEU A 280 -27.59 -0.08 11.55
N TRP A 281 -27.26 -0.21 10.25
CA TRP A 281 -27.79 -1.26 9.39
C TRP A 281 -27.39 -2.64 9.91
N TRP A 282 -26.12 -2.84 10.30
CA TRP A 282 -25.63 -4.11 10.85
C TRP A 282 -26.30 -4.42 12.19
N ARG A 283 -26.44 -3.44 13.09
CA ARG A 283 -27.16 -3.62 14.35
C ARG A 283 -28.62 -4.08 14.15
N ARG A 284 -29.25 -3.60 13.08
CA ARG A 284 -30.65 -3.88 12.78
C ARG A 284 -30.83 -5.20 12.03
N ASN A 285 -29.94 -5.52 11.07
CA ASN A 285 -30.11 -6.61 10.12
C ASN A 285 -29.01 -7.67 10.16
N GLY A 286 -27.89 -7.41 10.87
CA GLY A 286 -26.70 -8.25 10.85
C GLY A 286 -26.50 -9.15 12.07
N ARG A 287 -27.35 -9.02 13.10
CA ARG A 287 -27.26 -9.83 14.31
C ARG A 287 -28.03 -11.14 14.18
N ASP A 288 -27.54 -12.15 14.92
CA ASP A 288 -28.29 -13.38 15.15
C ASP A 288 -29.61 -13.09 15.86
N GLN A 289 -30.54 -14.01 15.76
CA GLN A 289 -31.81 -13.95 16.48
C GLN A 289 -31.73 -14.77 17.76
N ARG A 290 -32.55 -14.42 18.75
CA ARG A 290 -32.75 -15.18 19.99
C ARG A 290 -34.20 -15.14 20.41
N TYR A 291 -34.61 -16.10 21.23
CA TYR A 291 -35.89 -16.08 21.90
C TYR A 291 -35.89 -15.07 23.06
N ALA A 292 -36.82 -14.13 23.06
CA ALA A 292 -36.98 -13.18 24.16
C ALA A 292 -37.54 -13.87 25.39
N GLY A 293 -37.01 -13.50 26.56
CA GLY A 293 -37.48 -14.05 27.86
C GLY A 293 -37.03 -15.48 28.18
N LEU A 294 -36.28 -16.13 27.27
CA LEU A 294 -35.70 -17.45 27.56
C LEU A 294 -34.20 -17.32 27.90
N ALA A 295 -33.72 -18.22 28.74
CA ALA A 295 -32.30 -18.35 29.03
C ALA A 295 -31.52 -18.77 27.76
N PRO A 296 -30.25 -18.30 27.59
CA PRO A 296 -29.41 -18.79 26.49
C PRO A 296 -29.32 -20.31 26.49
N GLY A 297 -29.33 -20.91 25.29
CA GLY A 297 -29.30 -22.37 25.14
C GLY A 297 -30.64 -23.05 25.28
N THR A 298 -31.76 -22.34 25.52
CA THR A 298 -33.10 -22.93 25.66
C THR A 298 -34.01 -22.58 24.48
N THR A 299 -34.85 -23.53 24.09
CA THR A 299 -35.88 -23.36 23.07
C THR A 299 -37.28 -23.39 23.71
N PRO A 300 -38.30 -22.76 23.07
CA PRO A 300 -39.67 -22.84 23.56
C PRO A 300 -40.16 -24.30 23.63
N LEU A 301 -41.00 -24.58 24.58
CA LEU A 301 -41.66 -25.90 24.67
C LEU A 301 -42.57 -26.12 23.44
N ALA A 302 -42.78 -27.40 23.10
CA ALA A 302 -43.65 -27.74 21.99
C ALA A 302 -45.04 -27.08 22.14
N GLY A 303 -45.48 -26.31 21.13
CA GLY A 303 -46.73 -25.57 21.14
C GLY A 303 -46.69 -24.17 21.78
N GLN A 304 -45.56 -23.74 22.34
CA GLN A 304 -45.38 -22.38 22.80
C GLN A 304 -44.73 -21.49 21.74
N THR A 305 -45.25 -20.27 21.55
CA THR A 305 -44.66 -19.26 20.71
C THR A 305 -43.83 -18.31 21.56
N ALA A 306 -42.57 -18.07 21.19
CA ALA A 306 -41.75 -17.07 21.84
C ALA A 306 -41.42 -15.94 20.87
N ASN A 307 -41.42 -14.72 21.36
CA ASN A 307 -40.98 -13.55 20.55
C ASN A 307 -39.51 -13.68 20.18
N VAL A 308 -39.17 -13.32 18.94
CA VAL A 308 -37.81 -13.35 18.43
C VAL A 308 -37.24 -11.92 18.42
N VAL A 309 -36.08 -11.74 19.04
CA VAL A 309 -35.36 -10.46 19.11
C VAL A 309 -33.93 -10.63 18.62
N ALA A 310 -33.24 -9.50 18.36
CA ALA A 310 -31.82 -9.54 18.03
C ALA A 310 -30.99 -10.06 19.22
N HIS A 311 -30.03 -10.92 18.96
CA HIS A 311 -29.11 -11.44 19.97
C HIS A 311 -28.20 -10.33 20.48
N ASP A 312 -27.99 -10.30 21.80
CA ASP A 312 -27.01 -9.43 22.45
C ASP A 312 -25.68 -10.19 22.60
N PRO A 313 -24.60 -9.70 21.94
CA PRO A 313 -23.31 -10.40 21.98
C PRO A 313 -22.65 -10.39 23.37
N ASP A 314 -23.06 -9.50 24.27
CA ASP A 314 -22.49 -9.37 25.61
C ASP A 314 -23.25 -10.23 26.65
N MET A 315 -24.20 -11.04 26.19
CA MET A 315 -24.98 -11.90 27.07
C MET A 315 -24.13 -13.08 27.57
N ALA A 316 -24.12 -13.31 28.88
CA ALA A 316 -23.46 -14.44 29.50
C ALA A 316 -24.15 -15.75 29.09
N ILE A 317 -23.39 -16.69 28.56
CA ILE A 317 -23.87 -18.03 28.19
C ILE A 317 -23.59 -18.96 29.37
N PRO A 318 -24.59 -19.70 29.86
CA PRO A 318 -24.40 -20.65 30.95
C PRO A 318 -23.45 -21.80 30.55
N VAL A 319 -22.66 -22.29 31.49
CA VAL A 319 -21.82 -23.47 31.30
C VAL A 319 -22.72 -24.70 31.17
N VAL A 320 -22.47 -25.54 30.15
CA VAL A 320 -23.17 -26.79 29.87
C VAL A 320 -22.20 -27.95 30.09
N PHE A 321 -22.54 -28.90 30.93
CA PHE A 321 -21.64 -30.00 31.33
C PHE A 321 -21.67 -31.20 30.40
N THR A 322 -22.62 -31.28 29.49
CA THR A 322 -22.76 -32.36 28.50
C THR A 322 -22.86 -31.78 27.10
N PRO A 323 -22.27 -32.42 26.09
CA PRO A 323 -22.38 -31.94 24.72
C PRO A 323 -23.83 -31.99 24.23
N PRO A 324 -24.27 -31.07 23.38
CA PRO A 324 -25.58 -31.13 22.75
C PRO A 324 -25.67 -32.37 21.83
N ARG A 325 -26.87 -32.90 21.67
CA ARG A 325 -27.13 -34.12 20.86
C ARG A 325 -27.18 -33.79 19.37
N ILE A 326 -26.08 -33.29 18.85
CA ILE A 326 -25.87 -32.98 17.43
C ILE A 326 -24.50 -33.49 16.97
N PRO A 327 -24.32 -33.82 15.69
CA PRO A 327 -23.02 -34.21 15.17
C PRO A 327 -21.97 -33.10 15.33
N VAL A 328 -20.71 -33.47 15.60
CA VAL A 328 -19.60 -32.54 15.86
C VAL A 328 -19.36 -31.57 14.70
N ALA A 329 -19.48 -32.02 13.45
CA ALA A 329 -19.30 -31.14 12.28
C ALA A 329 -20.39 -30.08 12.16
N GLU A 330 -21.64 -30.41 12.51
CA GLU A 330 -22.74 -29.44 12.55
C GLU A 330 -22.52 -28.40 13.67
N ALA A 331 -21.98 -28.85 14.82
CA ALA A 331 -21.62 -27.94 15.91
C ALA A 331 -20.51 -26.98 15.52
N GLY A 332 -19.46 -27.44 14.84
CA GLY A 332 -18.39 -26.58 14.31
C GLY A 332 -18.94 -25.49 13.38
N MET A 333 -19.78 -25.88 12.41
CA MET A 333 -20.43 -24.92 11.50
C MET A 333 -21.33 -23.92 12.25
N LEU A 334 -21.95 -24.30 13.36
CA LEU A 334 -22.72 -23.36 14.17
C LEU A 334 -21.86 -22.32 14.88
N ILE A 335 -20.59 -22.61 15.20
CA ILE A 335 -19.70 -21.66 15.90
C ILE A 335 -19.22 -20.54 14.97
N ASP A 336 -18.67 -20.88 13.82
CA ASP A 336 -18.00 -19.90 12.94
C ASP A 336 -18.62 -19.77 11.54
N GLY A 337 -19.57 -20.63 11.21
CA GLY A 337 -20.27 -20.63 9.92
C GLY A 337 -19.50 -21.35 8.82
N GLN A 338 -18.44 -22.08 9.14
CA GLN A 338 -17.62 -22.83 8.19
C GLN A 338 -17.49 -24.29 8.60
N VAL A 339 -17.16 -25.13 7.65
CA VAL A 339 -16.73 -26.50 7.90
C VAL A 339 -15.30 -26.60 7.39
N ASP A 340 -14.36 -26.51 8.28
CA ASP A 340 -12.94 -26.56 8.00
C ASP A 340 -12.40 -27.99 8.07
N THR A 341 -11.13 -28.19 7.79
CA THR A 341 -10.45 -29.48 7.90
C THR A 341 -10.48 -30.03 9.32
N ARG A 342 -10.58 -29.17 10.32
CA ARG A 342 -10.71 -29.51 11.74
C ARG A 342 -12.01 -30.28 12.05
N GLU A 343 -13.16 -29.86 11.49
CA GLU A 343 -14.44 -30.56 11.65
C GLU A 343 -14.40 -31.94 11.00
N THR A 344 -13.64 -32.11 9.92
CA THR A 344 -13.44 -33.40 9.28
C THR A 344 -12.59 -34.32 10.15
N ALA A 345 -11.50 -33.80 10.73
CA ALA A 345 -10.67 -34.53 11.68
C ALA A 345 -11.50 -34.98 12.92
N ALA A 346 -12.27 -34.07 13.49
CA ALA A 346 -13.14 -34.35 14.63
C ALA A 346 -14.20 -35.40 14.30
N THR A 347 -14.77 -35.35 13.08
CA THR A 347 -15.76 -36.36 12.64
C THR A 347 -15.14 -37.75 12.49
N ILE A 348 -13.91 -37.86 11.97
CA ILE A 348 -13.21 -39.16 11.89
C ILE A 348 -12.95 -39.70 13.28
N ILE A 349 -12.53 -38.90 14.24
CA ILE A 349 -12.32 -39.32 15.63
C ILE A 349 -13.66 -39.72 16.30
N ASP A 350 -14.74 -38.98 16.09
CA ASP A 350 -16.06 -39.32 16.60
C ASP A 350 -16.57 -40.64 16.02
N LEU A 351 -16.35 -40.87 14.72
CA LEU A 351 -16.64 -42.14 14.06
C LEU A 351 -15.78 -43.29 14.61
N ALA A 352 -14.51 -43.02 14.94
CA ALA A 352 -13.64 -44.02 15.54
C ALA A 352 -14.12 -44.39 16.96
N VAL A 353 -14.43 -43.38 17.78
CA VAL A 353 -15.00 -43.60 19.13
C VAL A 353 -16.31 -44.39 19.09
N ARG A 354 -17.14 -44.20 18.07
CA ARG A 354 -18.34 -44.98 17.85
C ARG A 354 -18.08 -46.36 17.23
N GLY A 355 -16.83 -46.66 16.84
CA GLY A 355 -16.43 -47.94 16.26
C GLY A 355 -16.80 -48.12 14.78
N ALA A 356 -17.06 -47.06 14.06
CA ALA A 356 -17.24 -47.08 12.61
C ALA A 356 -15.92 -47.26 11.86
N VAL A 357 -14.84 -46.65 12.38
CA VAL A 357 -13.49 -46.78 11.85
C VAL A 357 -12.50 -47.04 12.99
N GLN A 358 -11.29 -47.48 12.64
CA GLN A 358 -10.15 -47.58 13.56
C GLN A 358 -8.99 -46.71 13.03
N VAL A 359 -8.38 -45.98 13.92
CA VAL A 359 -7.22 -45.15 13.62
C VAL A 359 -5.94 -45.89 14.00
N GLN A 360 -4.95 -45.90 13.11
CA GLN A 360 -3.66 -46.55 13.33
C GLN A 360 -2.54 -45.56 13.09
N SER A 361 -1.57 -45.52 14.00
CA SER A 361 -0.34 -44.74 13.86
C SER A 361 0.80 -45.52 14.51
N GLU A 362 1.64 -46.15 13.70
CA GLU A 362 2.78 -46.95 14.20
C GLU A 362 4.04 -46.06 14.37
N ASP A 363 4.22 -45.06 13.45
CA ASP A 363 5.28 -44.06 13.47
C ASP A 363 4.70 -42.69 13.11
N ASP A 364 5.44 -41.64 13.35
CA ASP A 364 5.04 -40.25 13.08
C ASP A 364 4.68 -39.97 11.60
N ASP A 365 5.08 -40.83 10.67
CA ASP A 365 4.84 -40.66 9.23
C ASP A 365 3.77 -41.60 8.65
N ASP A 366 3.25 -42.56 9.43
CA ASP A 366 2.28 -43.57 8.92
C ASP A 366 0.94 -43.52 9.68
N PHE A 367 0.05 -42.66 9.15
CA PHE A 367 -1.31 -42.50 9.68
C PHE A 367 -2.34 -43.17 8.77
N ARG A 368 -3.05 -44.16 9.29
CA ARG A 368 -4.01 -44.99 8.55
C ARG A 368 -5.37 -45.03 9.24
N VAL A 369 -6.41 -45.17 8.44
CA VAL A 369 -7.79 -45.40 8.93
C VAL A 369 -8.36 -46.65 8.28
N THR A 370 -8.89 -47.56 9.10
CA THR A 370 -9.50 -48.79 8.67
C THR A 370 -11.01 -48.75 8.91
N LEU A 371 -11.81 -49.10 7.92
CA LEU A 371 -13.27 -49.18 8.02
C LEU A 371 -13.66 -50.44 8.80
N LEU A 372 -14.41 -50.30 9.89
CA LEU A 372 -14.91 -51.40 10.70
C LEU A 372 -16.40 -51.68 10.46
N ASP A 373 -17.24 -50.67 10.67
CA ASP A 373 -18.70 -50.81 10.63
C ASP A 373 -19.33 -49.50 10.13
N PRO A 374 -19.64 -49.39 8.82
CA PRO A 374 -20.20 -48.16 8.25
C PRO A 374 -21.61 -47.85 8.76
N ASP A 375 -22.36 -48.82 9.27
CA ASP A 375 -23.73 -48.63 9.76
C ASP A 375 -23.78 -47.80 11.05
N ARG A 376 -22.63 -47.57 11.70
CA ARG A 376 -22.47 -46.67 12.86
C ARG A 376 -22.40 -45.19 12.49
N ALA A 377 -22.31 -44.87 11.22
CA ALA A 377 -22.47 -43.50 10.73
C ALA A 377 -23.94 -43.09 10.82
N ALA A 378 -24.27 -42.22 11.78
CA ALA A 378 -25.65 -41.84 12.08
C ALA A 378 -26.14 -40.65 11.24
N ALA A 379 -25.24 -39.78 10.84
CA ALA A 379 -25.57 -38.56 10.08
C ALA A 379 -25.24 -38.71 8.58
N PRO A 380 -26.04 -38.12 7.67
CA PRO A 380 -25.79 -38.22 6.23
C PRO A 380 -24.39 -37.74 5.80
N HIS A 381 -23.81 -36.71 6.43
CA HIS A 381 -22.47 -36.25 6.11
C HIS A 381 -21.36 -37.21 6.56
N GLU A 382 -21.58 -37.97 7.63
CA GLU A 382 -20.68 -39.02 8.08
C GLU A 382 -20.67 -40.20 7.07
N MET A 383 -21.83 -40.59 6.58
CA MET A 383 -21.94 -41.59 5.53
C MET A 383 -21.26 -41.14 4.23
N VAL A 384 -21.45 -39.87 3.83
CA VAL A 384 -20.77 -39.27 2.66
C VAL A 384 -19.25 -39.27 2.84
N LEU A 385 -18.76 -38.94 4.04
CA LEU A 385 -17.34 -38.98 4.38
C LEU A 385 -16.77 -40.40 4.20
N LEU A 386 -17.39 -41.42 4.85
CA LEU A 386 -16.93 -42.80 4.78
C LEU A 386 -17.00 -43.36 3.35
N THR A 387 -18.14 -43.19 2.67
CA THR A 387 -18.32 -43.69 1.29
C THR A 387 -17.29 -43.07 0.34
N THR A 388 -16.96 -41.79 0.52
CA THR A 388 -15.97 -41.12 -0.35
C THR A 388 -14.54 -41.51 0.02
N LEU A 389 -14.23 -41.69 1.30
CA LEU A 389 -12.90 -42.08 1.76
C LEU A 389 -12.53 -43.48 1.33
N PHE A 390 -13.48 -44.42 1.44
CA PHE A 390 -13.26 -45.83 1.14
C PHE A 390 -13.77 -46.29 -0.23
N ASP A 391 -14.22 -45.35 -1.10
CA ASP A 391 -14.76 -45.65 -2.44
C ASP A 391 -15.87 -46.69 -2.46
N GLY A 392 -16.64 -46.82 -1.35
CA GLY A 392 -17.69 -47.79 -1.18
C GLY A 392 -17.19 -49.22 -0.88
N GLU A 393 -15.92 -49.40 -0.52
CA GLU A 393 -15.35 -50.69 -0.15
C GLU A 393 -15.99 -51.28 1.14
N SER A 394 -15.85 -52.59 1.31
CA SER A 394 -16.39 -53.33 2.44
C SER A 394 -15.57 -53.15 3.74
N PRO A 395 -16.13 -53.46 4.93
CA PRO A 395 -15.38 -53.48 6.17
C PRO A 395 -14.06 -54.23 6.07
N GLY A 396 -13.01 -53.72 6.71
CA GLY A 396 -11.63 -54.15 6.61
C GLY A 396 -10.77 -53.36 5.62
N ALA A 397 -11.37 -52.51 4.80
CA ALA A 397 -10.62 -51.61 3.92
C ALA A 397 -9.81 -50.56 4.72
N THR A 398 -8.56 -50.35 4.32
CA THR A 398 -7.63 -49.39 4.99
C THR A 398 -7.18 -48.32 4.01
N ARG A 399 -7.12 -47.09 4.47
CA ARG A 399 -6.61 -45.94 3.71
C ARG A 399 -5.51 -45.24 4.49
N SER A 400 -4.39 -44.95 3.80
CA SER A 400 -3.34 -44.08 4.33
C SER A 400 -3.74 -42.63 4.18
N LEU A 401 -3.56 -41.84 5.24
CA LEU A 401 -3.81 -40.41 5.31
C LEU A 401 -2.50 -39.60 5.49
N SER A 402 -1.35 -40.25 5.31
CA SER A 402 -0.04 -39.64 5.46
C SER A 402 0.28 -38.63 4.33
N THR A 403 -0.38 -38.75 3.18
CA THR A 403 -0.18 -37.87 2.04
C THR A 403 -1.11 -36.65 2.10
N GLN A 404 -0.53 -35.44 1.97
CA GLN A 404 -1.31 -34.21 1.92
C GLN A 404 -2.33 -34.24 0.77
N GLY A 405 -3.57 -33.94 1.07
CA GLY A 405 -4.67 -33.93 0.10
C GLY A 405 -5.37 -35.25 -0.10
N SER A 406 -4.94 -36.37 0.54
CA SER A 406 -5.57 -37.69 0.43
C SER A 406 -7.04 -37.71 0.87
N LEU A 407 -7.41 -36.86 1.82
CA LEU A 407 -8.76 -36.69 2.35
C LEU A 407 -9.57 -35.56 1.72
N LEU A 408 -8.95 -34.79 0.79
CA LEU A 408 -9.54 -33.54 0.25
C LEU A 408 -10.91 -33.75 -0.42
N SER A 409 -11.06 -34.83 -1.20
CA SER A 409 -12.33 -35.13 -1.88
C SER A 409 -13.44 -35.45 -0.87
N ALA A 410 -13.14 -36.27 0.13
CA ALA A 410 -14.06 -36.63 1.18
C ALA A 410 -14.44 -35.44 2.06
N HIS A 411 -13.46 -34.59 2.42
CA HIS A 411 -13.69 -33.30 3.11
C HIS A 411 -14.67 -32.42 2.36
N ASN A 412 -14.43 -32.16 1.05
CA ASN A 412 -15.29 -31.28 0.25
C ASN A 412 -16.74 -31.78 0.19
N LYS A 413 -16.94 -33.07 -0.06
CA LYS A 413 -18.29 -33.65 -0.11
C LYS A 413 -18.98 -33.66 1.26
N MET A 414 -18.24 -33.97 2.33
CA MET A 414 -18.74 -33.88 3.70
C MET A 414 -19.16 -32.45 4.05
N ARG A 415 -18.33 -31.47 3.76
CA ARG A 415 -18.62 -30.06 3.99
C ARG A 415 -19.94 -29.63 3.33
N ASP A 416 -20.11 -30.00 2.06
CA ASP A 416 -21.33 -29.67 1.32
C ASP A 416 -22.56 -30.38 1.92
N SER A 417 -22.40 -31.60 2.39
CA SER A 417 -23.46 -32.36 3.08
C SER A 417 -23.84 -31.73 4.42
N VAL A 418 -22.86 -31.34 5.27
CA VAL A 418 -23.11 -30.65 6.54
C VAL A 418 -23.88 -29.35 6.30
N ARG A 419 -23.45 -28.55 5.30
CA ARG A 419 -24.09 -27.30 4.93
C ARG A 419 -25.56 -27.51 4.54
N ASN A 420 -25.85 -28.53 3.74
CA ASN A 420 -27.20 -28.85 3.32
C ASN A 420 -28.08 -29.26 4.52
N GLN A 421 -27.53 -30.06 5.46
CA GLN A 421 -28.27 -30.49 6.65
C GLN A 421 -28.56 -29.35 7.60
N VAL A 422 -27.57 -28.49 7.90
CA VAL A 422 -27.73 -27.32 8.76
C VAL A 422 -28.74 -26.33 8.15
N THR A 423 -28.75 -26.24 6.82
CA THR A 423 -29.74 -25.42 6.09
C THR A 423 -31.14 -26.03 6.22
N ALA A 424 -31.27 -27.35 6.06
CA ALA A 424 -32.54 -28.05 6.18
C ALA A 424 -33.13 -27.98 7.60
N ARG A 425 -32.27 -27.94 8.63
CA ARG A 425 -32.69 -27.74 10.03
C ARG A 425 -33.18 -26.30 10.30
N GLY A 426 -32.96 -25.32 9.37
CA GLY A 426 -33.40 -23.96 9.55
C GLY A 426 -32.61 -23.18 10.61
N TRP A 427 -31.38 -23.59 10.96
CA TRP A 427 -30.56 -22.94 11.98
C TRP A 427 -29.95 -21.61 11.54
N PHE A 428 -29.91 -21.38 10.23
CA PHE A 428 -29.45 -20.10 9.67
C PHE A 428 -30.55 -19.39 8.89
N ARG A 429 -30.78 -18.10 9.23
CA ARG A 429 -31.56 -17.19 8.42
C ARG A 429 -30.83 -16.82 7.13
N ARG A 430 -29.52 -16.65 7.23
CA ARG A 430 -28.60 -16.46 6.11
C ARG A 430 -27.49 -17.49 6.24
N VAL A 431 -27.47 -18.44 5.34
CA VAL A 431 -26.44 -19.48 5.33
C VAL A 431 -25.10 -18.87 5.00
N PRO A 432 -24.01 -19.20 5.72
CA PRO A 432 -22.67 -18.73 5.42
C PRO A 432 -22.28 -19.07 3.99
N SER A 433 -21.64 -18.14 3.26
CA SER A 433 -21.24 -18.40 1.87
C SER A 433 -19.85 -19.04 1.81
N ALA A 434 -19.75 -20.23 1.21
CA ALA A 434 -18.47 -20.91 0.98
C ALA A 434 -17.60 -20.24 -0.10
N THR A 435 -18.21 -19.46 -1.01
CA THR A 435 -17.56 -18.82 -2.15
C THR A 435 -17.44 -17.32 -1.97
N ALA A 436 -16.68 -16.87 -1.03
CA ALA A 436 -16.23 -15.49 -1.01
C ALA A 436 -14.70 -15.46 -1.09
N THR A 437 -14.15 -16.06 -2.12
CA THR A 437 -12.79 -15.75 -2.54
C THR A 437 -12.73 -14.26 -2.78
N SER A 438 -11.91 -13.62 -1.99
CA SER A 438 -11.66 -12.20 -1.87
C SER A 438 -11.12 -11.52 -3.14
N SER A 439 -10.99 -12.24 -4.25
CA SER A 439 -10.42 -11.74 -5.49
C SER A 439 -11.24 -10.62 -6.15
N PHE A 440 -12.57 -10.61 -5.99
CA PHE A 440 -13.40 -9.57 -6.62
C PHE A 440 -13.31 -8.20 -5.92
N GLY A 441 -13.11 -8.17 -4.60
CA GLY A 441 -12.98 -6.92 -3.84
C GLY A 441 -11.60 -6.28 -4.00
N PHE A 442 -10.53 -7.06 -3.90
CA PHE A 442 -9.15 -6.58 -4.09
C PHE A 442 -8.86 -6.25 -5.55
N GLY A 443 -9.36 -7.05 -6.52
CA GLY A 443 -9.22 -6.76 -7.95
C GLY A 443 -9.94 -5.48 -8.37
N ALA A 444 -11.13 -5.21 -7.86
CA ALA A 444 -11.87 -3.99 -8.16
C ALA A 444 -11.20 -2.73 -7.55
N ILE A 445 -10.64 -2.84 -6.34
CA ILE A 445 -9.87 -1.75 -5.71
C ILE A 445 -8.56 -1.54 -6.46
N ALA A 446 -7.83 -2.60 -6.80
CA ALA A 446 -6.61 -2.51 -7.58
C ALA A 446 -6.86 -1.92 -8.99
N LEU A 447 -7.93 -2.34 -9.67
CA LEU A 447 -8.34 -1.79 -10.98
C LEU A 447 -8.78 -0.33 -10.90
N ALA A 448 -9.47 0.08 -9.82
CA ALA A 448 -9.84 1.47 -9.58
C ALA A 448 -8.62 2.35 -9.30
N VAL A 449 -7.67 1.87 -8.51
CA VAL A 449 -6.41 2.58 -8.21
C VAL A 449 -5.51 2.63 -9.45
N PHE A 450 -5.37 1.53 -10.19
CA PHE A 450 -4.57 1.50 -11.42
C PHE A 450 -5.21 2.34 -12.55
N GLY A 451 -6.53 2.31 -12.69
CA GLY A 451 -7.27 3.14 -13.62
C GLY A 451 -7.17 4.63 -13.29
N ALA A 452 -7.13 4.99 -12.02
CA ALA A 452 -6.94 6.36 -11.57
C ALA A 452 -5.50 6.88 -11.84
N PHE A 453 -4.50 6.02 -11.71
CA PHE A 453 -3.12 6.33 -12.09
C PHE A 453 -2.97 6.56 -13.61
N ALA A 454 -3.69 5.78 -14.42
CA ALA A 454 -3.66 5.90 -15.88
C ALA A 454 -4.43 7.12 -16.43
N LEU A 455 -5.41 7.64 -15.68
CA LEU A 455 -6.28 8.75 -16.08
C LEU A 455 -5.88 10.12 -15.49
N GLY A 456 -4.77 10.17 -14.73
CA GLY A 456 -4.24 11.39 -14.12
C GLY A 456 -4.77 11.67 -12.70
N ALA A 457 -4.02 12.50 -11.95
CA ALA A 457 -4.23 12.76 -10.52
C ALA A 457 -5.64 13.28 -10.15
N TRP A 458 -6.36 13.91 -11.06
CA TRP A 458 -7.70 14.47 -10.84
C TRP A 458 -8.75 13.42 -10.52
N VAL A 459 -8.64 12.21 -11.09
CA VAL A 459 -9.60 11.11 -10.85
C VAL A 459 -9.42 10.51 -9.46
N LEU A 460 -8.22 10.61 -8.86
CA LEU A 460 -7.95 10.16 -7.49
C LEU A 460 -8.80 10.92 -6.47
N TRP A 461 -8.98 12.23 -6.64
CA TRP A 461 -9.80 13.05 -5.75
C TRP A 461 -11.28 12.66 -5.73
N LEU A 462 -11.80 12.16 -6.85
CA LEU A 462 -13.18 11.62 -6.93
C LEU A 462 -13.34 10.26 -6.24
N LEU A 463 -12.25 9.48 -6.12
CA LEU A 463 -12.26 8.17 -5.48
C LEU A 463 -12.11 8.23 -3.96
N VAL A 464 -11.50 9.29 -3.42
CA VAL A 464 -11.30 9.47 -1.97
C VAL A 464 -12.60 9.32 -1.16
N PRO A 465 -13.74 9.96 -1.51
CA PRO A 465 -14.99 9.79 -0.78
C PRO A 465 -15.64 8.40 -0.95
N LEU A 466 -15.26 7.61 -1.96
CA LEU A 466 -15.78 6.25 -2.17
C LEU A 466 -15.08 5.22 -1.28
N LEU A 467 -13.83 5.47 -0.88
CA LEU A 467 -13.02 4.56 -0.08
C LEU A 467 -13.69 4.16 1.25
N PRO A 468 -14.19 5.08 2.09
CA PRO A 468 -14.87 4.71 3.34
C PRO A 468 -16.16 3.92 3.10
N ILE A 469 -16.87 4.16 2.01
CA ILE A 469 -18.05 3.37 1.64
C ILE A 469 -17.63 1.94 1.31
N ILE A 470 -16.59 1.77 0.48
CA ILE A 470 -16.05 0.46 0.09
C ILE A 470 -15.59 -0.30 1.32
N ILE A 471 -14.83 0.35 2.20
CA ILE A 471 -14.37 -0.26 3.47
C ILE A 471 -15.56 -0.67 4.33
N THR A 472 -16.56 0.19 4.49
CA THR A 472 -17.76 -0.11 5.27
C THR A 472 -18.50 -1.32 4.71
N VAL A 473 -18.71 -1.37 3.39
CA VAL A 473 -19.35 -2.51 2.71
C VAL A 473 -18.50 -3.78 2.86
N ALA A 474 -17.18 -3.69 2.75
CA ALA A 474 -16.28 -4.81 2.93
C ALA A 474 -16.34 -5.37 4.37
N VAL A 475 -16.34 -4.50 5.38
CA VAL A 475 -16.48 -4.88 6.80
C VAL A 475 -17.83 -5.53 7.06
N ILE A 476 -18.92 -4.97 6.53
CA ILE A 476 -20.27 -5.57 6.65
C ILE A 476 -20.29 -6.95 5.99
N ARG A 477 -19.78 -7.07 4.76
CA ARG A 477 -19.70 -8.37 4.07
C ARG A 477 -18.84 -9.37 4.83
N PHE A 478 -17.71 -8.94 5.38
CA PHE A 478 -16.86 -9.80 6.21
C PHE A 478 -17.60 -10.31 7.46
N LYS A 479 -18.32 -9.44 8.17
CA LYS A 479 -19.13 -9.84 9.32
C LYS A 479 -20.31 -10.76 8.94
N LEU A 480 -20.91 -10.55 7.78
CA LEU A 480 -22.01 -11.40 7.28
C LEU A 480 -21.57 -12.75 6.74
N ARG A 481 -20.25 -12.97 6.50
CA ARG A 481 -19.70 -14.27 6.06
C ARG A 481 -20.01 -15.40 7.04
N ARG A 482 -20.04 -15.12 8.33
CA ARG A 482 -20.39 -16.10 9.37
C ARG A 482 -21.85 -16.55 9.32
N GLY A 483 -22.63 -15.96 8.40
CA GLY A 483 -24.07 -16.19 8.35
C GLY A 483 -24.82 -15.45 9.46
N GLN A 484 -26.11 -15.72 9.55
CA GLN A 484 -27.01 -15.22 10.61
C GLN A 484 -27.82 -16.39 11.13
N ARG A 485 -27.68 -16.70 12.40
CA ARG A 485 -28.44 -17.78 13.03
C ARG A 485 -29.87 -17.33 13.29
N THR A 486 -30.82 -18.28 13.14
CA THR A 486 -32.18 -18.15 13.68
C THR A 486 -32.15 -18.24 15.20
N ALA A 487 -33.28 -17.95 15.86
CA ALA A 487 -33.38 -18.08 17.32
C ALA A 487 -33.13 -19.53 17.80
N GLU A 488 -33.58 -20.51 17.01
CA GLU A 488 -33.31 -21.92 17.28
C GLU A 488 -31.82 -22.26 17.08
N GLY A 489 -31.24 -21.88 15.94
CA GLY A 489 -29.81 -22.10 15.69
C GLY A 489 -28.92 -21.40 16.72
N ARG A 490 -29.31 -20.21 17.23
CA ARG A 490 -28.61 -19.56 18.31
C ARG A 490 -28.73 -20.32 19.63
N ALA A 491 -29.88 -20.82 19.97
CA ALA A 491 -30.06 -21.61 21.20
C ALA A 491 -29.19 -22.87 21.17
N VAL A 492 -29.11 -23.58 20.04
CA VAL A 492 -28.21 -24.74 19.91
C VAL A 492 -26.74 -24.29 19.97
N CYS A 493 -26.38 -23.15 19.32
CA CYS A 493 -25.04 -22.60 19.40
C CYS A 493 -24.65 -22.21 20.84
N ASP A 494 -25.57 -21.66 21.63
CA ASP A 494 -25.34 -21.34 23.05
C ASP A 494 -25.04 -22.60 23.87
N GLN A 495 -25.69 -23.75 23.58
CA GLN A 495 -25.35 -25.03 24.22
C GLN A 495 -23.94 -25.49 23.85
N VAL A 496 -23.56 -25.36 22.56
CA VAL A 496 -22.21 -25.69 22.08
C VAL A 496 -21.16 -24.81 22.76
N GLU A 497 -21.38 -23.47 22.80
CA GLU A 497 -20.47 -22.51 23.43
C GLU A 497 -20.40 -22.72 24.96
N GLY A 498 -21.52 -23.08 25.60
CA GLY A 498 -21.56 -23.46 27.02
C GLY A 498 -20.72 -24.71 27.31
N PHE A 499 -20.79 -25.71 26.44
CA PHE A 499 -19.95 -26.91 26.55
C PHE A 499 -18.48 -26.64 26.25
N LYS A 500 -18.19 -25.77 25.27
CA LYS A 500 -16.82 -25.26 25.05
C LYS A 500 -16.25 -24.63 26.31
N THR A 501 -17.03 -23.79 26.99
CA THR A 501 -16.61 -23.15 28.24
C THR A 501 -16.31 -24.19 29.33
N TYR A 502 -17.12 -25.25 29.44
CA TYR A 502 -16.85 -26.37 30.35
C TYR A 502 -15.47 -26.99 30.06
N LEU A 503 -15.21 -27.42 28.83
CA LEU A 503 -13.92 -28.04 28.48
C LEU A 503 -12.74 -27.08 28.64
N ALA A 504 -12.95 -25.78 28.39
CA ALA A 504 -11.92 -24.76 28.54
C ALA A 504 -11.57 -24.48 30.02
N THR A 505 -12.49 -24.62 30.94
CA THR A 505 -12.32 -24.31 32.38
C THR A 505 -12.19 -25.55 33.25
N ALA A 506 -12.43 -26.77 32.70
CA ALA A 506 -12.32 -28.00 33.45
C ALA A 506 -10.92 -28.22 34.01
N GLU A 507 -10.83 -28.54 35.28
CA GLU A 507 -9.61 -28.93 35.99
C GLU A 507 -9.75 -30.37 36.50
N ALA A 508 -8.65 -31.10 36.56
CA ALA A 508 -8.65 -32.51 36.87
C ALA A 508 -9.28 -32.87 38.26
N ASP A 509 -9.08 -31.99 39.24
CA ASP A 509 -9.63 -32.17 40.60
C ASP A 509 -11.12 -31.86 40.70
N GLN A 510 -11.68 -31.10 39.77
CA GLN A 510 -13.09 -30.67 39.78
C GLN A 510 -13.99 -31.51 38.88
N LEU A 511 -13.42 -32.36 37.99
CA LEU A 511 -14.18 -33.20 37.12
C LEU A 511 -14.90 -34.32 37.91
N ARG A 512 -16.23 -34.35 37.80
CA ARG A 512 -17.07 -35.43 38.34
C ARG A 512 -17.27 -36.46 37.24
N PHE A 513 -16.96 -37.73 37.57
CA PHE A 513 -17.08 -38.86 36.64
C PHE A 513 -18.23 -39.74 37.03
N GLU A 514 -18.89 -40.34 36.06
CA GLU A 514 -19.55 -41.60 36.22
C GLU A 514 -18.47 -42.69 36.17
N GLU A 515 -18.45 -43.57 37.19
CA GLU A 515 -17.48 -44.66 37.28
C GLU A 515 -17.56 -45.55 36.03
N GLY A 516 -16.40 -45.72 35.33
CA GLY A 516 -16.29 -46.60 34.16
C GLY A 516 -16.46 -45.93 32.80
N GLU A 517 -16.72 -44.64 32.67
CA GLU A 517 -16.78 -43.97 31.38
C GLU A 517 -15.38 -43.51 30.88
N ASP A 518 -15.06 -43.84 29.61
CA ASP A 518 -13.91 -43.27 28.90
C ASP A 518 -14.23 -41.82 28.46
N ILE A 519 -14.07 -40.88 29.41
CA ILE A 519 -14.35 -39.46 29.16
C ILE A 519 -13.38 -38.83 28.17
N PHE A 520 -12.15 -39.41 28.07
CA PHE A 520 -11.18 -38.91 27.09
C PHE A 520 -11.74 -39.08 25.69
N SER A 521 -12.06 -40.30 25.29
CA SER A 521 -12.61 -40.59 23.96
C SER A 521 -13.94 -39.89 23.72
N LYS A 522 -14.82 -39.86 24.73
CA LYS A 522 -16.16 -39.25 24.65
C LYS A 522 -16.13 -37.76 24.26
N TYR A 523 -15.14 -37.01 24.75
CA TYR A 523 -15.08 -35.56 24.52
C TYR A 523 -13.95 -35.12 23.56
N LEU A 524 -13.10 -36.04 23.10
CA LEU A 524 -11.96 -35.71 22.25
C LEU A 524 -12.39 -35.03 20.93
N ALA A 525 -13.40 -35.55 20.24
CA ALA A 525 -13.90 -34.93 19.01
C ALA A 525 -14.41 -33.49 19.23
N TRP A 526 -15.06 -33.23 20.36
CA TRP A 526 -15.50 -31.91 20.76
C TRP A 526 -14.32 -31.01 21.12
N ALA A 527 -13.32 -31.54 21.83
CA ALA A 527 -12.10 -30.80 22.14
C ALA A 527 -11.35 -30.37 20.86
N ILE A 528 -11.37 -31.23 19.82
CA ILE A 528 -10.78 -30.90 18.51
C ILE A 528 -11.49 -29.72 17.86
N ILE A 529 -12.83 -29.71 17.74
CA ILE A 529 -13.54 -28.57 17.12
C ILE A 529 -13.41 -27.27 17.92
N PHE A 530 -13.14 -27.36 19.21
CA PHE A 530 -12.94 -26.21 20.09
C PHE A 530 -11.48 -25.71 20.17
N GLU A 531 -10.53 -26.40 19.52
CA GLU A 531 -9.08 -26.16 19.63
C GLU A 531 -8.55 -26.36 21.05
N LEU A 532 -9.12 -27.32 21.79
CA LEU A 532 -8.80 -27.64 23.17
C LEU A 532 -8.24 -29.06 23.32
N ALA A 533 -7.92 -29.77 22.23
CA ALA A 533 -7.50 -31.16 22.25
C ALA A 533 -6.29 -31.41 23.15
N ASP A 534 -5.24 -30.62 23.04
CA ASP A 534 -4.02 -30.75 23.86
C ASP A 534 -4.30 -30.45 25.34
N ARG A 535 -5.12 -29.43 25.61
CA ARG A 535 -5.55 -29.13 26.98
C ARG A 535 -6.35 -30.31 27.56
N TRP A 536 -7.27 -30.84 26.78
CA TRP A 536 -8.10 -31.99 27.22
C TRP A 536 -7.26 -33.25 27.49
N ALA A 537 -6.30 -33.55 26.61
CA ALA A 537 -5.37 -34.66 26.82
C ALA A 537 -4.54 -34.46 28.10
N LYS A 538 -4.06 -33.25 28.36
CA LYS A 538 -3.34 -32.91 29.60
C LYS A 538 -4.22 -33.12 30.84
N VAL A 539 -5.45 -32.63 30.85
CA VAL A 539 -6.39 -32.83 31.98
C VAL A 539 -6.64 -34.30 32.24
N CYS A 540 -6.83 -35.12 31.17
CA CYS A 540 -7.01 -36.55 31.31
C CYS A 540 -5.71 -37.24 31.77
N GLY A 541 -4.54 -36.81 31.32
CA GLY A 541 -3.25 -37.29 31.81
C GLY A 541 -3.05 -37.04 33.32
N ASP A 542 -3.42 -35.83 33.78
CA ASP A 542 -3.40 -35.49 35.22
C ASP A 542 -4.34 -36.41 36.02
N LEU A 543 -5.50 -36.78 35.47
CA LEU A 543 -6.44 -37.71 36.09
C LEU A 543 -5.91 -39.15 36.16
N VAL A 544 -5.19 -39.61 35.12
CA VAL A 544 -4.48 -40.92 35.14
C VAL A 544 -3.40 -40.88 36.22
N ALA A 545 -2.63 -39.82 36.29
CA ALA A 545 -1.58 -39.64 37.32
C ALA A 545 -2.16 -39.65 38.75
N MET A 546 -3.40 -39.18 38.95
CA MET A 546 -4.15 -39.23 40.22
C MET A 546 -4.81 -40.60 40.48
N GLY A 547 -4.71 -41.57 39.55
CA GLY A 547 -5.38 -42.88 39.65
C GLY A 547 -6.89 -42.82 39.47
N ARG A 548 -7.43 -41.74 38.89
CA ARG A 548 -8.86 -41.55 38.67
C ARG A 548 -9.35 -42.03 37.30
N LEU A 549 -8.45 -42.13 36.32
CA LEU A 549 -8.67 -42.74 35.03
C LEU A 549 -7.67 -43.89 34.80
N PRO A 550 -8.09 -45.00 34.15
CA PRO A 550 -7.16 -46.06 33.77
C PRO A 550 -6.30 -45.58 32.58
N ASP A 551 -5.00 -45.94 32.61
CA ASP A 551 -4.10 -45.74 31.47
C ASP A 551 -4.21 -46.92 30.51
N THR A 552 -5.34 -47.00 29.82
CA THR A 552 -5.65 -48.07 28.86
C THR A 552 -5.74 -47.48 27.44
N THR A 553 -5.15 -48.20 26.47
CA THR A 553 -5.28 -47.82 25.06
C THR A 553 -6.74 -47.78 24.64
N PRO A 554 -7.24 -46.68 24.09
CA PRO A 554 -8.59 -46.61 23.56
C PRO A 554 -8.81 -47.68 22.47
N TYR A 555 -9.94 -48.36 22.48
CA TYR A 555 -10.25 -49.46 21.53
C TYR A 555 -10.29 -49.03 20.06
N TRP A 556 -10.45 -47.74 19.80
CA TRP A 556 -10.51 -47.16 18.47
C TRP A 556 -9.12 -46.78 17.90
N TYR A 557 -8.05 -46.88 18.74
CA TYR A 557 -6.70 -46.51 18.36
C TYR A 557 -5.75 -47.71 18.41
N VAL A 558 -4.92 -47.86 17.38
CA VAL A 558 -3.84 -48.86 17.32
C VAL A 558 -2.51 -48.15 17.11
N GLY A 559 -1.58 -48.35 18.01
CA GLY A 559 -0.26 -47.74 18.01
C GLY A 559 0.31 -47.57 19.42
N ASN A 560 1.44 -46.89 19.53
CA ASN A 560 2.03 -46.58 20.83
C ASN A 560 1.15 -45.57 21.57
N TYR A 561 0.55 -46.01 22.68
CA TYR A 561 -0.35 -45.20 23.48
C TYR A 561 0.11 -45.13 24.93
N HIS A 562 0.33 -43.92 25.44
CA HIS A 562 0.35 -43.58 26.85
C HIS A 562 -0.36 -42.26 27.01
N MET A 563 -1.36 -42.18 27.88
CA MET A 563 -2.15 -40.96 28.04
C MET A 563 -1.30 -39.72 28.34
N SER A 564 -0.23 -39.91 29.12
CA SER A 564 0.68 -38.82 29.48
C SER A 564 1.54 -38.25 28.30
N SER A 565 1.67 -39.05 27.24
CA SER A 565 2.47 -38.68 26.03
C SER A 565 1.65 -38.75 24.73
N PHE A 566 0.34 -38.94 24.83
CA PHE A 566 -0.53 -39.02 23.65
C PHE A 566 -0.60 -37.70 22.92
N ASN A 567 -0.05 -37.69 21.72
CA ASN A 567 0.05 -36.45 20.91
C ASN A 567 -1.23 -36.23 20.10
N THR A 568 -2.23 -35.62 20.75
CA THR A 568 -3.48 -35.21 20.07
C THR A 568 -3.22 -34.21 18.95
N GLY A 569 -2.20 -33.37 19.09
CA GLY A 569 -1.78 -32.41 18.07
C GLY A 569 -1.29 -33.09 16.79
N PHE A 570 -0.55 -34.21 16.91
CA PHE A 570 -0.12 -35.01 15.77
C PHE A 570 -1.28 -35.59 14.98
N ILE A 571 -2.24 -36.26 15.66
CA ILE A 571 -3.43 -36.82 15.01
C ILE A 571 -4.24 -35.73 14.31
N THR A 572 -4.48 -34.63 14.99
CA THR A 572 -5.23 -33.52 14.43
C THR A 572 -4.51 -32.88 13.25
N SER A 573 -3.18 -32.71 13.33
CA SER A 573 -2.38 -32.14 12.25
C SER A 573 -2.31 -33.04 11.02
N SER A 574 -2.16 -34.35 11.22
CA SER A 574 -2.13 -35.35 10.14
C SER A 574 -3.46 -35.40 9.38
N LEU A 575 -4.57 -35.46 10.10
CA LEU A 575 -5.91 -35.42 9.50
C LEU A 575 -6.21 -34.10 8.80
N THR A 576 -5.77 -32.99 9.39
CA THR A 576 -5.93 -31.65 8.80
C THR A 576 -5.08 -31.50 7.53
N SER A 577 -3.83 -31.98 7.55
CA SER A 577 -2.94 -32.00 6.39
C SER A 577 -3.50 -32.85 5.25
N ALA A 578 -4.00 -34.04 5.56
CA ALA A 578 -4.66 -34.92 4.60
C ALA A 578 -5.89 -34.28 3.93
N ALA A 579 -6.62 -33.41 4.65
CA ALA A 579 -7.78 -32.68 4.14
C ALA A 579 -7.42 -31.35 3.44
N THR A 580 -6.15 -30.91 3.48
CA THR A 580 -5.69 -29.65 2.87
C THR A 580 -5.13 -29.89 1.46
N PRO A 581 -5.40 -29.00 0.48
CA PRO A 581 -4.83 -29.11 -0.86
C PRO A 581 -3.29 -29.12 -0.83
N ALA A 582 -2.66 -29.97 -1.63
CA ALA A 582 -1.22 -29.94 -1.84
C ALA A 582 -0.82 -28.60 -2.49
N PRO A 583 0.32 -27.98 -2.07
CA PRO A 583 0.77 -26.74 -2.65
C PRO A 583 1.06 -26.92 -4.12
N SER A 584 0.40 -26.14 -4.98
CA SER A 584 0.76 -26.03 -6.40
C SER A 584 2.14 -25.39 -6.49
N ALA A 585 3.05 -26.00 -7.26
CA ALA A 585 4.37 -25.45 -7.53
C ALA A 585 4.21 -24.06 -8.18
N SER A 586 4.42 -22.99 -7.42
CA SER A 586 4.46 -21.64 -7.92
C SER A 586 5.84 -21.37 -8.51
N SER A 587 5.89 -21.06 -9.81
CA SER A 587 7.07 -20.51 -10.45
C SER A 587 7.50 -19.21 -9.76
N SER A 588 8.73 -19.19 -9.27
CA SER A 588 9.37 -18.06 -8.62
C SER A 588 9.56 -16.92 -9.62
N GLY A 589 8.89 -15.79 -9.40
CA GLY A 589 9.18 -14.50 -10.02
C GLY A 589 10.15 -13.72 -9.15
N SER A 590 11.33 -13.43 -9.71
CA SER A 590 12.43 -12.69 -9.11
C SER A 590 12.05 -11.26 -8.73
N GLY A 591 12.39 -10.87 -7.50
CA GLY A 591 12.29 -9.50 -7.01
C GLY A 591 13.47 -8.64 -7.44
N PHE A 592 13.21 -7.38 -7.76
CA PHE A 592 14.23 -6.33 -7.83
C PHE A 592 14.11 -5.45 -6.60
N GLY A 593 15.20 -5.44 -5.81
CA GLY A 593 15.41 -4.47 -4.77
C GLY A 593 16.40 -3.40 -5.26
N GLY A 594 16.28 -2.19 -4.77
CA GLY A 594 17.24 -1.13 -5.00
C GLY A 594 16.73 0.15 -4.38
N GLY A 595 17.20 0.45 -3.16
CA GLY A 595 16.96 1.73 -2.51
C GLY A 595 18.14 2.66 -2.69
N SER A 596 17.89 3.96 -2.61
CA SER A 596 18.75 4.90 -1.87
C SER A 596 18.14 6.31 -1.90
N SER A 597 18.10 6.87 -0.74
CA SER A 597 17.69 8.21 -0.37
C SER A 597 18.73 9.27 -0.74
N PHE A 598 18.29 10.54 -0.96
CA PHE A 598 18.90 11.72 -0.34
C PHE A 598 18.05 12.97 -0.59
N SER A 599 17.98 13.79 0.42
CA SER A 599 17.33 15.09 0.53
C SER A 599 18.24 16.24 0.10
N GLY A 600 17.67 17.35 -0.35
CA GLY A 600 18.39 18.61 -0.46
C GLY A 600 17.52 19.70 -1.08
N GLY A 601 17.12 20.68 -0.28
CA GLY A 601 16.42 21.87 -0.68
C GLY A 601 17.36 22.86 -1.35
N GLY A 602 16.88 23.56 -2.36
CA GLY A 602 17.57 24.62 -3.07
C GLY A 602 17.25 26.01 -2.52
N PHE A 603 18.11 26.98 -2.76
CA PHE A 603 17.76 28.40 -2.61
C PHE A 603 18.47 29.29 -3.62
N SER A 604 17.77 30.31 -4.02
CA SER A 604 17.98 31.33 -5.02
C SER A 604 19.15 32.23 -4.78
N GLY A 605 19.90 32.57 -5.82
CA GLY A 605 20.59 33.86 -5.95
C GLY A 605 19.55 34.97 -6.02
N GLY A 606 19.85 36.15 -5.53
CA GLY A 606 18.92 37.29 -5.51
C GLY A 606 18.68 37.94 -6.86
N GLY A 607 19.15 37.38 -7.97
CA GLY A 607 18.96 37.83 -9.34
C GLY A 607 17.81 37.12 -10.04
N GLY A 608 17.15 37.80 -10.98
CA GLY A 608 16.26 37.17 -11.91
C GLY A 608 17.03 36.33 -12.93
N GLY A 609 16.36 35.37 -13.59
CA GLY A 609 16.98 34.44 -14.54
C GLY A 609 17.87 33.38 -13.89
N GLY A 610 18.76 32.83 -14.61
CA GLY A 610 19.57 31.70 -14.17
C GLY A 610 19.12 30.40 -14.83
N GLY A 611 19.14 29.31 -14.10
CA GLY A 611 18.90 27.99 -14.61
C GLY A 611 20.17 27.17 -14.74
N GLY A 612 20.25 26.32 -15.75
CA GLY A 612 21.38 25.41 -15.90
C GLY A 612 21.56 24.92 -17.32
N SER A 613 22.51 24.02 -17.50
CA SER A 613 22.76 23.36 -18.78
C SER A 613 23.20 21.91 -18.56
N SER A 614 22.80 21.00 -19.45
CA SER A 614 23.21 19.61 -19.46
C SER A 614 23.37 19.12 -20.90
N SER A 615 24.11 18.02 -21.10
CA SER A 615 24.10 17.32 -22.38
C SER A 615 23.01 16.23 -22.39
N TRP A 616 22.51 15.90 -23.55
CA TRP A 616 21.45 14.89 -23.73
C TRP A 616 21.72 13.94 -24.87
#